data_19f1935e7f5bf41ba73711eb95edca99
#
_entry.id   19f1935e7f5bf41ba73711eb95edca99
#
_cell.length_a   1.000
_cell.length_b   1.000
_cell.length_c   1.000
_cell.angle_alpha   90.00
_cell.angle_beta   90.00
_cell.angle_gamma   90.00
#
_symmetry.space_group_name_H-M   'P 1'
#
loop_
_entity.id
_entity.type
_entity.pdbx_description
1 polymer ?
#
loop_
_entity_poly.entity_id
_entity_poly.type
_entity_poly.pdbx_seq_one_letter_code
_entity_poly.pdbx_strand_id
1 'polypeptide(L)'
;CTKDELADGDRLPEGQYPLEIARITLGVEGGEAQPWGTPQTRVSEIADGNSSKFDADDKFAVQIDGKDEVGTYAVQDNNTVKAETPLYWSDTGEHTVTAWYPATGGTLDLSDQSQSLAYLLYGTGSGNYQTQVTLNFTHALAKVRVTPTDDALGEVQSLQLYTYTQCTYEKGTVVQGSQEGWIEMKRCEYTENGTPITCWEANVVPGYEIKKLRANGTEERDLSAAINPVAGKFYNITLDKDKGYTDDGQGNYTVTTAEGLKAVADIANNGNLGINITLTADIDLKGIDWTPIGIDYNHQYTGT
;
A
#
# COMPACT_ATOMS: atom_id res chain seq x y z
N CYS A 1 -55.92 33.66 -4.22
CA CYS A 1 -54.72 32.86 -4.62
C CYS A 1 -53.54 33.49 -3.96
N THR A 2 -53.22 33.04 -2.79
CA THR A 2 -52.01 33.38 -2.08
C THR A 2 -50.90 32.53 -2.64
N LYS A 3 -49.96 33.13 -3.35
CA LYS A 3 -48.66 32.57 -3.55
C LYS A 3 -48.05 32.31 -2.18
N ASP A 4 -47.72 31.09 -1.88
CA ASP A 4 -46.74 30.79 -0.86
C ASP A 4 -45.43 31.47 -1.26
N GLU A 5 -45.16 32.62 -0.69
CA GLU A 5 -43.86 33.17 -0.56
C GLU A 5 -43.13 32.25 0.45
N LEU A 6 -42.57 31.15 -0.07
CA LEU A 6 -41.55 30.43 0.65
C LEU A 6 -40.43 31.43 1.01
N ALA A 7 -40.15 31.52 2.29
CA ALA A 7 -39.26 32.47 2.90
C ALA A 7 -37.96 32.60 2.09
N ASP A 8 -37.75 33.75 1.47
CA ASP A 8 -36.55 34.17 0.76
C ASP A 8 -35.38 34.39 1.75
N GLY A 9 -35.64 34.13 3.05
CA GLY A 9 -34.69 34.35 4.16
C GLY A 9 -33.53 33.38 4.28
N ASP A 10 -33.60 32.24 3.61
CA ASP A 10 -32.56 31.21 3.69
C ASP A 10 -31.60 31.21 2.47
N ARG A 11 -31.90 32.00 1.45
CA ARG A 11 -31.05 32.13 0.26
C ARG A 11 -29.95 33.17 0.47
N LEU A 12 -28.74 32.80 0.13
CA LEU A 12 -27.58 33.69 0.11
C LEU A 12 -27.41 34.34 -1.26
N PRO A 13 -26.89 35.58 -1.32
CA PRO A 13 -26.53 36.22 -2.57
C PRO A 13 -25.46 35.39 -3.33
N GLU A 14 -25.70 35.19 -4.62
CA GLU A 14 -24.78 34.41 -5.48
C GLU A 14 -23.38 34.97 -5.49
N GLY A 15 -22.38 34.08 -5.33
CA GLY A 15 -20.95 34.42 -5.41
C GLY A 15 -20.39 35.23 -4.23
N GLN A 16 -21.13 35.43 -3.13
CA GLN A 16 -20.68 36.25 -2.01
C GLN A 16 -20.06 35.45 -0.84
N TYR A 17 -20.46 34.20 -0.68
CA TYR A 17 -20.02 33.37 0.45
C TYR A 17 -19.24 32.14 -0.05
N PRO A 18 -17.92 32.26 -0.23
CA PRO A 18 -17.10 31.15 -0.71
C PRO A 18 -17.05 30.02 0.31
N LEU A 19 -17.01 28.78 -0.20
CA LEU A 19 -16.67 27.62 0.61
C LEU A 19 -15.19 27.69 0.94
N GLU A 20 -14.87 27.83 2.23
CA GLU A 20 -13.51 27.84 2.74
C GLU A 20 -13.19 26.54 3.48
N ILE A 21 -12.00 26.01 3.25
CA ILE A 21 -11.50 24.82 3.91
C ILE A 21 -10.46 25.23 4.96
N ALA A 22 -10.83 25.04 6.22
CA ALA A 22 -9.96 25.37 7.34
C ALA A 22 -8.82 24.36 7.51
N ARG A 23 -9.13 23.09 7.23
CA ARG A 23 -8.22 21.99 7.50
C ARG A 23 -8.56 20.78 6.65
N ILE A 24 -7.51 20.05 6.24
CA ILE A 24 -7.61 18.70 5.69
C ILE A 24 -6.91 17.73 6.63
N THR A 25 -7.50 16.57 6.84
CA THR A 25 -6.89 15.46 7.56
C THR A 25 -6.96 14.22 6.67
N LEU A 26 -5.99 13.35 6.79
CA LEU A 26 -5.97 12.07 6.13
C LEU A 26 -6.04 11.01 7.23
N GLY A 27 -7.18 10.41 7.40
CA GLY A 27 -7.47 9.47 8.48
C GLY A 27 -7.44 8.03 8.02
N VAL A 28 -7.50 7.12 9.01
CA VAL A 28 -7.56 5.69 8.79
C VAL A 28 -8.73 5.12 9.55
N GLU A 29 -9.59 4.36 8.88
CA GLU A 29 -10.62 3.57 9.55
C GLU A 29 -10.05 2.23 10.00
N GLY A 30 -10.31 1.89 11.27
CA GLY A 30 -9.70 0.80 12.02
C GLY A 30 -9.89 -0.61 11.48
N GLY A 31 -8.95 -1.48 11.79
CA GLY A 31 -8.91 -2.92 11.58
C GLY A 31 -7.52 -3.46 11.93
N GLU A 32 -7.33 -4.77 11.97
CA GLU A 32 -6.09 -5.43 12.42
C GLU A 32 -4.84 -5.15 11.56
N ALA A 33 -4.98 -4.60 10.38
CA ALA A 33 -3.89 -4.01 9.64
C ALA A 33 -3.49 -2.68 10.28
N GLN A 34 -2.20 -2.40 10.40
CA GLN A 34 -1.73 -1.16 11.03
C GLN A 34 -2.29 0.05 10.28
N PRO A 35 -2.88 1.00 11.00
CA PRO A 35 -3.43 2.20 10.38
C PRO A 35 -2.30 3.04 9.79
N TRP A 36 -2.55 3.63 8.61
CA TRP A 36 -1.77 4.79 8.19
C TRP A 36 -1.98 5.89 9.22
N GLY A 37 -0.93 6.32 9.90
CA GLY A 37 -1.03 7.25 11.02
C GLY A 37 -1.65 8.60 10.64
N THR A 38 -1.94 9.42 11.64
CA THR A 38 -2.57 10.74 11.47
C THR A 38 -1.64 11.70 10.72
N PRO A 39 -2.05 12.34 9.61
CA PRO A 39 -1.14 13.05 8.73
C PRO A 39 -0.89 14.50 9.10
N GLN A 40 0.25 14.96 8.68
CA GLN A 40 0.52 16.38 8.44
C GLN A 40 0.92 16.52 6.96
N THR A 41 0.02 17.03 6.14
CA THR A 41 0.14 17.56 4.77
C THR A 41 1.23 17.02 3.84
N ARG A 42 0.83 16.34 2.79
CA ARG A 42 1.45 15.89 1.52
C ARG A 42 0.95 14.50 1.14
N VAL A 43 0.70 14.22 -0.16
CA VAL A 43 0.55 12.84 -0.63
C VAL A 43 1.94 12.27 -0.88
N SER A 44 2.69 12.20 0.17
CA SER A 44 3.96 11.49 0.27
C SER A 44 4.04 10.84 1.64
N GLU A 45 4.91 9.87 1.82
CA GLU A 45 5.10 9.23 3.11
C GLU A 45 5.80 10.18 4.09
N ILE A 46 5.42 10.12 5.36
CA ILE A 46 6.17 10.78 6.44
C ILE A 46 7.42 9.97 6.82
N ALA A 47 8.28 10.55 7.66
CA ALA A 47 9.61 10.02 7.95
C ALA A 47 9.64 8.59 8.53
N ASP A 48 8.58 8.13 9.20
CA ASP A 48 8.45 6.76 9.70
C ASP A 48 7.70 5.81 8.75
N GLY A 49 7.20 6.33 7.61
CA GLY A 49 6.49 5.56 6.60
C GLY A 49 5.12 5.02 7.01
N ASN A 50 4.62 5.40 8.19
CA ASN A 50 3.36 4.88 8.74
C ASN A 50 2.15 5.76 8.40
N SER A 51 2.37 6.89 7.76
CA SER A 51 1.32 7.78 7.29
C SER A 51 1.74 8.52 6.03
N SER A 52 0.78 9.12 5.35
CA SER A 52 0.97 9.97 4.18
C SER A 52 0.39 11.36 4.40
N LYS A 53 0.78 12.30 3.56
CA LYS A 53 0.40 13.70 3.65
C LYS A 53 0.24 14.30 2.24
N PHE A 54 -0.55 15.38 2.07
CA PHE A 54 -0.60 16.14 0.83
C PHE A 54 0.65 16.98 0.64
N ASP A 55 1.15 17.07 -0.58
CA ASP A 55 2.24 17.97 -0.97
C ASP A 55 1.72 19.38 -1.28
N ALA A 56 2.59 20.38 -1.16
CA ALA A 56 2.31 21.69 -1.71
C ALA A 56 2.01 21.56 -3.21
N ASP A 57 1.02 22.31 -3.69
CA ASP A 57 0.47 22.26 -5.04
C ASP A 57 -0.35 21.01 -5.40
N ASP A 58 -0.52 20.05 -4.48
CA ASP A 58 -1.51 18.98 -4.67
C ASP A 58 -2.90 19.57 -4.82
N LYS A 59 -3.59 19.12 -5.89
CA LYS A 59 -4.94 19.60 -6.23
C LYS A 59 -5.95 18.50 -6.02
N PHE A 60 -7.02 18.85 -5.33
CA PHE A 60 -8.15 17.97 -5.12
C PHE A 60 -9.46 18.66 -5.53
N ALA A 61 -10.42 17.85 -5.91
CA ALA A 61 -11.75 18.32 -6.25
C ALA A 61 -12.63 18.39 -5.01
N VAL A 62 -13.59 19.32 -5.02
CA VAL A 62 -14.57 19.52 -3.95
C VAL A 62 -15.94 19.70 -4.56
N GLN A 63 -16.95 19.13 -3.94
CA GLN A 63 -18.34 19.25 -4.33
C GLN A 63 -19.23 19.43 -3.10
N ILE A 64 -20.18 20.36 -3.16
CA ILE A 64 -21.24 20.46 -2.16
C ILE A 64 -22.32 19.44 -2.55
N ASP A 65 -22.75 18.60 -1.62
CA ASP A 65 -23.76 17.57 -1.89
C ASP A 65 -25.06 18.20 -2.41
N GLY A 66 -25.62 17.55 -3.42
CA GLY A 66 -26.82 18.06 -4.12
C GLY A 66 -26.55 19.18 -5.13
N LYS A 67 -25.28 19.54 -5.36
CA LYS A 67 -24.87 20.47 -6.44
C LYS A 67 -24.07 19.73 -7.49
N ASP A 68 -24.23 20.14 -8.76
CA ASP A 68 -23.44 19.56 -9.87
C ASP A 68 -22.06 20.22 -10.02
N GLU A 69 -21.89 21.39 -9.45
CA GLU A 69 -20.67 22.17 -9.55
C GLU A 69 -19.54 21.55 -8.75
N VAL A 70 -18.35 21.45 -9.38
CA VAL A 70 -17.13 20.93 -8.78
C VAL A 70 -16.07 22.03 -8.77
N GLY A 71 -15.54 22.32 -7.60
CA GLY A 71 -14.42 23.23 -7.40
C GLY A 71 -13.07 22.50 -7.35
N THR A 72 -12.01 23.23 -7.65
CA THR A 72 -10.63 22.76 -7.50
C THR A 72 -9.94 23.57 -6.40
N TYR A 73 -9.32 22.86 -5.50
CA TYR A 73 -8.61 23.40 -4.35
C TYR A 73 -7.19 22.88 -4.32
N ALA A 74 -6.22 23.72 -3.94
CA ALA A 74 -4.81 23.37 -3.88
C ALA A 74 -4.25 23.57 -2.47
N VAL A 75 -3.37 22.66 -2.08
CA VAL A 75 -2.60 22.75 -0.84
C VAL A 75 -1.45 23.73 -1.05
N GLN A 76 -1.22 24.62 -0.07
CA GLN A 76 -0.15 25.61 -0.11
C GLN A 76 1.04 25.18 0.77
N ASP A 77 2.21 25.79 0.57
CA ASP A 77 3.44 25.49 1.32
C ASP A 77 3.28 25.55 2.86
N ASN A 78 2.37 26.38 3.34
CA ASN A 78 2.04 26.54 4.76
C ASN A 78 0.94 25.62 5.27
N ASN A 79 0.55 24.61 4.45
CA ASN A 79 -0.51 23.66 4.74
C ASN A 79 -1.94 24.24 4.79
N THR A 80 -2.12 25.47 4.31
CA THR A 80 -3.46 26.01 4.08
C THR A 80 -4.00 25.56 2.74
N VAL A 81 -5.29 25.64 2.56
CA VAL A 81 -5.97 25.27 1.32
C VAL A 81 -6.46 26.53 0.64
N LYS A 82 -6.20 26.66 -0.67
CA LYS A 82 -6.65 27.76 -1.51
C LYS A 82 -7.52 27.23 -2.62
N ALA A 83 -8.68 27.88 -2.81
CA ALA A 83 -9.52 27.60 -3.97
C ALA A 83 -8.86 28.16 -5.25
N GLU A 84 -8.75 27.33 -6.28
CA GLU A 84 -8.46 27.77 -7.66
C GLU A 84 -9.76 28.04 -8.41
N THR A 85 -10.76 27.17 -8.22
CA THR A 85 -12.13 27.34 -8.70
C THR A 85 -13.04 27.28 -7.48
N PRO A 86 -13.35 28.44 -6.85
CA PRO A 86 -14.11 28.45 -5.60
C PRO A 86 -15.56 28.04 -5.82
N LEU A 87 -16.10 27.30 -4.85
CA LEU A 87 -17.52 27.03 -4.70
C LEU A 87 -18.13 28.06 -3.74
N TYR A 88 -19.44 28.28 -3.86
CA TYR A 88 -20.16 29.23 -3.03
C TYR A 88 -21.39 28.59 -2.39
N TRP A 89 -21.63 28.97 -1.14
CA TRP A 89 -22.86 28.63 -0.44
C TRP A 89 -24.05 29.32 -1.03
N SER A 90 -25.14 28.62 -1.25
CA SER A 90 -26.38 29.15 -1.86
C SER A 90 -27.50 29.45 -0.87
N ASP A 91 -27.36 28.93 0.35
CA ASP A 91 -28.32 29.08 1.44
C ASP A 91 -27.63 29.02 2.80
N THR A 92 -28.39 29.22 3.87
CA THR A 92 -27.90 29.30 5.24
C THR A 92 -27.77 27.95 5.93
N GLY A 93 -28.21 26.85 5.28
CA GLY A 93 -28.18 25.50 5.81
C GLY A 93 -26.77 24.94 5.94
N GLU A 94 -26.64 23.90 6.76
CA GLU A 94 -25.43 23.08 6.81
C GLU A 94 -25.48 22.01 5.70
N HIS A 95 -24.38 21.88 4.95
CA HIS A 95 -24.28 20.95 3.86
C HIS A 95 -23.11 20.02 4.05
N THR A 96 -23.26 18.78 3.60
CA THR A 96 -22.14 17.86 3.43
C THR A 96 -21.31 18.32 2.23
N VAL A 97 -20.01 18.17 2.36
CA VAL A 97 -19.03 18.47 1.33
C VAL A 97 -18.22 17.20 1.08
N THR A 98 -18.13 16.80 -0.17
CA THR A 98 -17.27 15.70 -0.61
C THR A 98 -16.05 16.25 -1.32
N ALA A 99 -14.91 15.55 -1.18
CA ALA A 99 -13.67 15.90 -1.83
C ALA A 99 -12.93 14.66 -2.30
N TRP A 100 -12.12 14.77 -3.35
CA TRP A 100 -11.38 13.62 -3.88
C TRP A 100 -10.07 14.01 -4.55
N TYR A 101 -9.12 13.08 -4.48
CA TYR A 101 -7.81 13.18 -5.13
C TYR A 101 -7.50 11.88 -5.91
N PRO A 102 -7.00 11.96 -7.15
CA PRO A 102 -6.80 13.17 -7.94
C PRO A 102 -8.12 13.90 -8.27
N ALA A 103 -8.01 15.18 -8.64
CA ALA A 103 -9.18 16.00 -8.97
C ALA A 103 -9.98 15.51 -10.19
N THR A 104 -9.33 14.70 -11.05
CA THR A 104 -9.93 14.07 -12.24
C THR A 104 -10.26 12.61 -11.98
N GLY A 105 -11.22 12.05 -12.72
CA GLY A 105 -11.44 10.61 -12.80
C GLY A 105 -10.69 10.00 -13.98
N GLY A 106 -10.63 8.67 -14.06
CA GLY A 106 -10.01 7.99 -15.19
C GLY A 106 -9.43 6.61 -14.85
N THR A 107 -8.34 6.28 -15.51
CA THR A 107 -7.55 5.06 -15.28
C THR A 107 -6.27 5.42 -14.55
N LEU A 108 -5.97 4.70 -13.49
CA LEU A 108 -4.71 4.79 -12.75
C LEU A 108 -3.85 3.59 -13.11
N ASP A 109 -2.64 3.86 -13.57
CA ASP A 109 -1.58 2.86 -13.77
C ASP A 109 -0.78 2.73 -12.47
N LEU A 110 -0.67 1.51 -11.95
CA LEU A 110 0.05 1.15 -10.74
C LEU A 110 1.27 0.26 -11.04
N SER A 111 1.53 -0.07 -12.32
CA SER A 111 2.56 -1.04 -12.71
C SER A 111 3.97 -0.68 -12.27
N ASP A 112 4.30 0.61 -12.24
CA ASP A 112 5.59 1.11 -11.78
C ASP A 112 5.41 2.17 -10.69
N GLN A 113 5.66 1.78 -9.45
CA GLN A 113 5.68 2.68 -8.31
C GLN A 113 7.09 2.89 -7.75
N SER A 114 8.14 2.48 -8.46
CA SER A 114 9.53 2.52 -7.99
C SER A 114 10.00 3.91 -7.55
N GLN A 115 9.48 4.98 -8.17
CA GLN A 115 9.83 6.36 -7.86
C GLN A 115 8.85 7.03 -6.90
N SER A 116 7.55 6.76 -7.06
CA SER A 116 6.49 7.36 -6.25
C SER A 116 5.31 6.41 -6.10
N LEU A 117 4.70 6.39 -4.94
CA LEU A 117 3.48 5.64 -4.71
C LEU A 117 2.28 6.32 -5.38
N ALA A 118 1.34 5.52 -5.86
CA ALA A 118 0.08 6.00 -6.39
C ALA A 118 -0.95 6.21 -5.26
N TYR A 119 -1.77 7.25 -5.34
CA TYR A 119 -2.78 7.56 -4.33
C TYR A 119 -4.14 7.82 -4.95
N LEU A 120 -5.17 7.29 -4.30
CA LEU A 120 -6.57 7.66 -4.50
C LEU A 120 -7.15 7.99 -3.12
N LEU A 121 -7.70 9.20 -2.98
CA LEU A 121 -8.23 9.67 -1.70
C LEU A 121 -9.67 10.17 -1.89
N TYR A 122 -10.51 9.85 -0.92
CA TYR A 122 -11.87 10.35 -0.82
C TYR A 122 -12.07 11.00 0.55
N GLY A 123 -12.64 12.19 0.58
CA GLY A 123 -12.83 12.96 1.80
C GLY A 123 -14.24 13.46 1.96
N THR A 124 -14.65 13.66 3.20
CA THR A 124 -15.92 14.27 3.56
C THR A 124 -15.75 15.30 4.67
N GLY A 125 -16.66 16.24 4.71
CA GLY A 125 -16.78 17.23 5.77
C GLY A 125 -18.17 17.86 5.75
N SER A 126 -18.43 18.78 6.64
CA SER A 126 -19.63 19.59 6.61
C SER A 126 -19.33 21.05 6.94
N GLY A 127 -20.19 21.94 6.54
CA GLY A 127 -20.08 23.37 6.82
C GLY A 127 -21.22 24.19 6.24
N ASN A 128 -21.15 25.48 6.46
CA ASN A 128 -22.09 26.46 5.94
C ASN A 128 -21.37 27.80 5.73
N TYR A 129 -22.13 28.84 5.36
CA TYR A 129 -21.60 30.17 5.07
C TYR A 129 -20.89 30.86 6.26
N GLN A 130 -21.03 30.36 7.48
CA GLN A 130 -20.40 30.89 8.70
C GLN A 130 -19.28 30.02 9.24
N THR A 131 -19.22 28.77 8.80
CA THR A 131 -18.27 27.79 9.30
C THR A 131 -17.41 27.23 8.17
N GLN A 132 -16.09 27.27 8.35
CA GLN A 132 -15.16 26.66 7.44
C GLN A 132 -15.22 25.12 7.54
N VAL A 133 -14.98 24.45 6.42
CA VAL A 133 -15.04 22.98 6.32
C VAL A 133 -13.74 22.36 6.79
N THR A 134 -13.82 21.31 7.61
CA THR A 134 -12.73 20.38 7.84
C THR A 134 -13.00 19.12 7.01
N LEU A 135 -12.11 18.81 6.08
CA LEU A 135 -12.19 17.61 5.24
C LEU A 135 -11.38 16.49 5.85
N ASN A 136 -11.99 15.32 6.00
CA ASN A 136 -11.34 14.10 6.46
C ASN A 136 -11.23 13.14 5.28
N PHE A 137 -10.01 12.95 4.78
CA PHE A 137 -9.71 12.05 3.68
C PHE A 137 -9.37 10.65 4.18
N THR A 138 -9.70 9.65 3.37
CA THR A 138 -9.33 8.24 3.55
C THR A 138 -8.70 7.71 2.27
N HIS A 139 -7.87 6.67 2.40
CA HIS A 139 -7.26 6.00 1.25
C HIS A 139 -8.23 5.02 0.59
N ALA A 140 -8.36 5.07 -0.73
CA ALA A 140 -9.13 4.11 -1.50
C ALA A 140 -8.30 2.90 -1.96
N LEU A 141 -6.97 2.99 -1.88
CA LEU A 141 -6.04 1.87 -2.09
C LEU A 141 -5.63 1.26 -0.74
N ALA A 142 -5.01 0.09 -0.78
CA ALA A 142 -4.34 -0.53 0.36
C ALA A 142 -2.83 -0.39 0.21
N LYS A 143 -2.08 -0.30 1.32
CA LYS A 143 -0.61 -0.30 1.31
C LYS A 143 -0.07 -1.69 1.65
N VAL A 144 0.92 -2.13 0.89
CA VAL A 144 1.72 -3.31 1.20
C VAL A 144 3.18 -2.89 1.35
N ARG A 145 3.78 -3.26 2.49
CA ARG A 145 5.21 -3.10 2.77
C ARG A 145 5.85 -4.46 2.87
N VAL A 146 7.00 -4.64 2.22
CA VAL A 146 7.86 -5.81 2.36
C VAL A 146 9.17 -5.37 3.00
N THR A 147 9.48 -5.94 4.16
CA THR A 147 10.72 -5.67 4.90
C THR A 147 11.58 -6.92 4.89
N PRO A 148 12.69 -6.95 4.14
CA PRO A 148 13.65 -8.04 4.23
C PRO A 148 14.28 -8.11 5.63
N THR A 149 14.55 -9.33 6.10
CA THR A 149 15.43 -9.55 7.24
C THR A 149 16.85 -9.07 6.93
N ASP A 150 17.67 -8.84 7.94
CA ASP A 150 19.07 -8.42 7.76
C ASP A 150 19.84 -9.34 6.84
N ASP A 151 19.60 -10.66 6.94
CA ASP A 151 20.24 -11.69 6.11
C ASP A 151 19.77 -11.64 4.64
N ALA A 152 18.54 -11.19 4.40
CA ALA A 152 17.95 -11.09 3.06
C ALA A 152 18.26 -9.75 2.39
N LEU A 153 18.39 -8.67 3.16
CA LEU A 153 18.47 -7.30 2.66
C LEU A 153 19.60 -7.08 1.65
N GLY A 154 20.74 -7.70 1.88
CA GLY A 154 21.92 -7.59 0.98
C GLY A 154 21.71 -8.21 -0.42
N GLU A 155 20.74 -9.10 -0.57
CA GLU A 155 20.43 -9.83 -1.81
C GLU A 155 19.29 -9.18 -2.60
N VAL A 156 18.50 -8.26 -1.99
CA VAL A 156 17.31 -7.65 -2.60
C VAL A 156 17.67 -6.28 -3.17
N GLN A 157 17.52 -6.13 -4.48
CA GLN A 157 17.68 -4.86 -5.19
C GLN A 157 16.35 -4.27 -5.65
N SER A 158 15.39 -5.12 -6.02
CA SER A 158 14.02 -4.73 -6.37
C SER A 158 13.02 -5.77 -5.90
N LEU A 159 11.80 -5.33 -5.65
CA LEU A 159 10.67 -6.20 -5.32
C LEU A 159 9.45 -5.84 -6.13
N GLN A 160 8.68 -6.85 -6.49
CA GLN A 160 7.43 -6.72 -7.22
C GLN A 160 6.34 -7.57 -6.55
N LEU A 161 5.09 -7.10 -6.63
CA LEU A 161 3.90 -7.84 -6.19
C LEU A 161 3.05 -8.20 -7.41
N TYR A 162 2.50 -9.41 -7.43
CA TYR A 162 1.54 -9.81 -8.47
C TYR A 162 0.12 -9.47 -8.02
N THR A 163 -0.50 -8.53 -8.72
CA THR A 163 -1.84 -8.01 -8.41
C THR A 163 -2.43 -7.26 -9.61
N TYR A 164 -3.51 -6.49 -9.44
CA TYR A 164 -3.98 -5.56 -10.47
C TYR A 164 -2.97 -4.44 -10.70
N THR A 165 -2.53 -4.25 -11.94
CA THR A 165 -1.61 -3.17 -12.34
C THR A 165 -2.33 -1.90 -12.76
N GLN A 166 -3.67 -1.94 -12.91
CA GLN A 166 -4.48 -0.79 -13.24
C GLN A 166 -5.82 -0.82 -12.49
N CYS A 167 -6.40 0.35 -12.31
CA CYS A 167 -7.81 0.46 -11.94
C CYS A 167 -8.47 1.65 -12.63
N THR A 168 -9.77 1.56 -12.84
CA THR A 168 -10.61 2.73 -13.10
C THR A 168 -11.05 3.33 -11.78
N TYR A 169 -11.12 4.65 -11.71
CA TYR A 169 -11.54 5.36 -10.51
C TYR A 169 -12.43 6.54 -10.85
N GLU A 170 -13.30 6.89 -9.92
CA GLU A 170 -14.17 8.04 -9.97
C GLU A 170 -14.25 8.67 -8.59
N LYS A 171 -14.17 10.01 -8.53
CA LYS A 171 -14.21 10.77 -7.27
C LYS A 171 -13.32 10.19 -6.16
N GLY A 172 -12.06 9.84 -6.52
CA GLY A 172 -11.06 9.34 -5.59
C GLY A 172 -11.32 7.93 -5.06
N THR A 173 -12.31 7.20 -5.59
CA THR A 173 -12.62 5.82 -5.21
C THR A 173 -12.37 4.86 -6.36
N VAL A 174 -11.95 3.64 -6.03
CA VAL A 174 -11.78 2.58 -7.03
C VAL A 174 -13.14 2.11 -7.52
N VAL A 175 -13.33 2.11 -8.83
CA VAL A 175 -14.52 1.53 -9.49
C VAL A 175 -14.24 0.06 -9.83
N GLN A 176 -13.11 -0.23 -10.48
CA GLN A 176 -12.76 -1.57 -10.89
C GLN A 176 -11.25 -1.72 -11.06
N GLY A 177 -10.68 -2.80 -10.49
CA GLY A 177 -9.33 -3.25 -10.79
C GLY A 177 -9.26 -3.97 -12.13
N SER A 178 -8.14 -3.87 -12.82
CA SER A 178 -7.92 -4.48 -14.13
C SER A 178 -6.45 -4.77 -14.40
N GLN A 179 -6.19 -5.63 -15.38
CA GLN A 179 -4.85 -6.04 -15.82
C GLN A 179 -4.00 -6.61 -14.69
N GLU A 180 -4.07 -7.93 -14.53
CA GLU A 180 -3.21 -8.65 -13.59
C GLU A 180 -1.76 -8.64 -14.07
N GLY A 181 -0.83 -8.42 -13.16
CA GLY A 181 0.59 -8.36 -13.48
C GLY A 181 1.46 -7.99 -12.27
N TRP A 182 2.71 -7.68 -12.56
CA TRP A 182 3.68 -7.30 -11.55
C TRP A 182 3.70 -5.78 -11.36
N ILE A 183 3.55 -5.34 -10.11
CA ILE A 183 3.76 -3.95 -9.69
C ILE A 183 5.20 -3.82 -9.19
N GLU A 184 5.98 -2.92 -9.78
CA GLU A 184 7.29 -2.53 -9.25
C GLU A 184 7.12 -1.70 -7.98
N MET A 185 7.76 -2.15 -6.88
CA MET A 185 7.63 -1.50 -5.57
C MET A 185 8.68 -0.41 -5.38
N LYS A 186 8.33 0.61 -4.59
CA LYS A 186 9.23 1.68 -4.20
C LYS A 186 10.15 1.21 -3.07
N ARG A 187 11.46 1.33 -3.25
CA ARG A 187 12.43 1.19 -2.15
C ARG A 187 12.34 2.40 -1.23
N CYS A 188 12.15 2.16 0.05
CA CYS A 188 11.99 3.17 1.08
C CYS A 188 13.00 2.97 2.20
N GLU A 189 13.42 4.07 2.79
CA GLU A 189 14.26 4.08 3.99
C GLU A 189 13.56 4.92 5.07
N TYR A 190 13.26 4.30 6.19
CA TYR A 190 12.57 4.92 7.32
C TYR A 190 13.39 4.79 8.59
N THR A 191 13.05 5.57 9.59
CA THR A 191 13.59 5.44 10.95
C THR A 191 12.45 5.08 11.89
N GLU A 192 12.47 3.86 12.42
CA GLU A 192 11.50 3.39 13.39
C GLU A 192 12.18 3.22 14.75
N ASN A 193 11.68 3.94 15.77
CA ASN A 193 12.26 3.93 17.12
C ASN A 193 13.79 4.19 17.16
N GLY A 194 14.29 5.02 16.24
CA GLY A 194 15.72 5.34 16.13
C GLY A 194 16.54 4.31 15.33
N THR A 195 15.93 3.26 14.82
CA THR A 195 16.57 2.23 13.98
C THR A 195 16.25 2.47 12.50
N PRO A 196 17.25 2.58 11.61
CA PRO A 196 17.01 2.63 10.16
C PRO A 196 16.38 1.33 9.67
N ILE A 197 15.33 1.45 8.85
CA ILE A 197 14.66 0.33 8.19
C ILE A 197 14.67 0.57 6.70
N THR A 198 15.12 -0.43 5.93
CA THR A 198 14.97 -0.47 4.49
C THR A 198 13.84 -1.43 4.13
N CYS A 199 12.89 -0.97 3.35
CA CYS A 199 11.75 -1.76 2.92
C CYS A 199 11.31 -1.39 1.50
N TRP A 200 10.37 -2.14 0.96
CA TRP A 200 9.72 -1.85 -0.32
C TRP A 200 8.23 -1.70 -0.12
N GLU A 201 7.64 -0.73 -0.79
CA GLU A 201 6.21 -0.41 -0.66
C GLU A 201 5.52 -0.30 -2.01
N ALA A 202 4.25 -0.69 -2.04
CA ALA A 202 3.33 -0.39 -3.13
C ALA A 202 1.93 -0.14 -2.57
N ASN A 203 1.20 0.77 -3.21
CA ASN A 203 -0.23 0.91 -3.01
C ASN A 203 -0.95 0.05 -4.05
N VAL A 204 -1.90 -0.76 -3.61
CA VAL A 204 -2.54 -1.81 -4.41
C VAL A 204 -4.04 -1.64 -4.42
N VAL A 205 -4.67 -2.11 -5.50
CA VAL A 205 -6.13 -2.13 -5.66
C VAL A 205 -6.73 -3.14 -4.68
N PRO A 206 -7.76 -2.76 -3.89
CA PRO A 206 -8.48 -3.70 -3.04
C PRO A 206 -9.18 -4.81 -3.83
N GLY A 207 -9.37 -5.97 -3.18
CA GLY A 207 -10.19 -7.07 -3.71
C GLY A 207 -9.46 -8.06 -4.60
N TYR A 208 -8.14 -7.92 -4.84
CA TYR A 208 -7.32 -8.96 -5.48
C TYR A 208 -6.49 -9.69 -4.43
N GLU A 209 -6.59 -11.00 -4.37
CA GLU A 209 -5.82 -11.83 -3.43
C GLU A 209 -4.36 -11.93 -3.87
N ILE A 210 -3.46 -11.28 -3.14
CA ILE A 210 -2.02 -11.27 -3.42
C ILE A 210 -1.38 -12.51 -2.79
N LYS A 211 -0.77 -13.34 -3.64
CA LYS A 211 -0.13 -14.61 -3.24
C LYS A 211 1.36 -14.66 -3.57
N LYS A 212 1.84 -13.77 -4.44
CA LYS A 212 3.20 -13.85 -5.00
C LYS A 212 3.92 -12.52 -4.91
N LEU A 213 5.20 -12.62 -4.60
CA LEU A 213 6.17 -11.55 -4.81
C LEU A 213 7.28 -12.05 -5.74
N ARG A 214 8.03 -11.12 -6.32
CA ARG A 214 9.22 -11.43 -7.13
C ARG A 214 10.34 -10.49 -6.74
N ALA A 215 11.50 -11.07 -6.41
CA ALA A 215 12.71 -10.33 -6.13
C ALA A 215 13.60 -10.25 -7.39
N ASN A 216 14.32 -9.14 -7.55
CA ASN A 216 15.33 -8.93 -8.59
C ASN A 216 14.85 -9.23 -10.02
N GLY A 217 13.55 -9.09 -10.25
CA GLY A 217 12.90 -9.32 -11.55
C GLY A 217 12.74 -10.78 -11.98
N THR A 218 13.30 -11.75 -11.26
CA THR A 218 13.33 -13.17 -11.67
C THR A 218 12.97 -14.16 -10.58
N GLU A 219 13.19 -13.83 -9.32
CA GLU A 219 13.02 -14.77 -8.20
C GLU A 219 11.58 -14.70 -7.66
N GLU A 220 10.70 -15.52 -8.22
CA GLU A 220 9.32 -15.60 -7.75
C GLU A 220 9.23 -16.43 -6.46
N ARG A 221 8.43 -15.94 -5.51
CA ARG A 221 8.15 -16.60 -4.23
C ARG A 221 6.68 -16.49 -3.90
N ASP A 222 6.12 -17.57 -3.37
CA ASP A 222 4.79 -17.54 -2.79
C ASP A 222 4.84 -16.91 -1.38
N LEU A 223 3.84 -16.12 -1.05
CA LEU A 223 3.66 -15.60 0.29
C LEU A 223 3.23 -16.74 1.22
N SER A 224 3.76 -16.78 2.44
CA SER A 224 3.35 -17.75 3.47
C SER A 224 1.87 -17.64 3.83
N ALA A 225 1.29 -16.46 3.69
CA ALA A 225 -0.14 -16.20 3.80
C ALA A 225 -0.56 -15.20 2.74
N ALA A 226 -1.65 -15.49 2.04
CA ALA A 226 -2.22 -14.58 1.06
C ALA A 226 -2.73 -13.30 1.72
N ILE A 227 -2.59 -12.18 1.03
CA ILE A 227 -3.11 -10.88 1.46
C ILE A 227 -4.38 -10.58 0.66
N ASN A 228 -5.47 -10.26 1.36
CA ASN A 228 -6.69 -9.73 0.77
C ASN A 228 -6.76 -8.22 1.06
N PRO A 229 -6.30 -7.37 0.12
CA PRO A 229 -6.21 -5.94 0.36
C PRO A 229 -7.60 -5.32 0.56
N VAL A 230 -7.71 -4.47 1.57
CA VAL A 230 -8.88 -3.66 1.87
C VAL A 230 -8.47 -2.19 1.85
N ALA A 231 -9.32 -1.33 1.28
CA ALA A 231 -9.07 0.10 1.20
C ALA A 231 -8.70 0.70 2.57
N GLY A 232 -7.69 1.56 2.61
CA GLY A 232 -7.21 2.21 3.81
C GLY A 232 -6.44 1.31 4.78
N LYS A 233 -6.17 0.04 4.44
CA LYS A 233 -5.41 -0.88 5.30
C LYS A 233 -3.95 -0.98 4.89
N PHE A 234 -3.10 -1.24 5.88
CA PHE A 234 -1.67 -1.40 5.74
C PHE A 234 -1.26 -2.83 6.11
N TYR A 235 -0.53 -3.48 5.22
CA TYR A 235 -0.07 -4.87 5.35
C TYR A 235 1.45 -4.92 5.36
N ASN A 236 2.03 -5.60 6.36
CA ASN A 236 3.46 -5.83 6.46
C ASN A 236 3.79 -7.28 6.12
N ILE A 237 4.80 -7.48 5.27
CA ILE A 237 5.38 -8.78 4.93
C ILE A 237 6.84 -8.75 5.38
N THR A 238 7.27 -9.77 6.11
CA THR A 238 8.69 -10.01 6.35
C THR A 238 9.22 -10.93 5.25
N LEU A 239 10.31 -10.54 4.60
CA LEU A 239 10.97 -11.34 3.57
C LEU A 239 12.24 -11.95 4.16
N ASP A 240 12.20 -13.25 4.40
CA ASP A 240 13.38 -13.99 4.84
C ASP A 240 14.31 -14.30 3.67
N LYS A 241 15.58 -14.52 3.97
CA LYS A 241 16.55 -15.04 3.00
C LYS A 241 16.04 -16.37 2.44
N ASP A 242 16.18 -16.55 1.12
CA ASP A 242 15.95 -17.85 0.51
C ASP A 242 17.00 -18.83 0.97
N LYS A 243 16.57 -19.84 1.69
CA LYS A 243 17.43 -20.91 2.18
C LYS A 243 17.73 -21.94 1.10
N GLY A 244 17.07 -21.83 -0.07
CA GLY A 244 17.14 -22.83 -1.13
C GLY A 244 16.47 -24.15 -0.77
N TYR A 245 15.69 -24.19 0.32
CA TYR A 245 14.87 -25.31 0.74
C TYR A 245 13.67 -24.86 1.58
N THR A 246 12.65 -25.71 1.63
CA THR A 246 11.53 -25.59 2.57
C THR A 246 11.51 -26.79 3.52
N ASP A 247 11.02 -26.59 4.74
CA ASP A 247 10.84 -27.61 5.78
C ASP A 247 9.37 -27.61 6.21
N ASP A 248 8.73 -28.79 6.20
CA ASP A 248 7.34 -28.95 6.63
C ASP A 248 7.19 -29.09 8.16
N GLY A 249 8.30 -29.04 8.89
CA GLY A 249 8.34 -29.24 10.34
C GLY A 249 8.14 -30.69 10.79
N GLN A 250 8.06 -31.62 9.84
CA GLN A 250 7.92 -33.07 10.10
C GLN A 250 9.13 -33.88 9.61
N GLY A 251 10.20 -33.19 9.23
CA GLY A 251 11.42 -33.77 8.73
C GLY A 251 11.43 -34.04 7.22
N ASN A 252 10.50 -33.45 6.46
CA ASN A 252 10.53 -33.49 5.00
C ASN A 252 11.03 -32.16 4.47
N TYR A 253 12.12 -32.22 3.72
CA TYR A 253 12.78 -31.06 3.12
C TYR A 253 12.61 -31.09 1.60
N THR A 254 12.15 -29.98 1.04
CA THR A 254 12.10 -29.79 -0.42
C THR A 254 13.17 -28.80 -0.82
N VAL A 255 14.11 -29.22 -1.65
CA VAL A 255 15.32 -28.47 -1.99
C VAL A 255 15.24 -27.96 -3.44
N THR A 256 15.59 -26.68 -3.63
CA THR A 256 15.52 -25.98 -4.91
C THR A 256 16.86 -25.48 -5.43
N THR A 257 17.87 -25.31 -4.53
CA THR A 257 19.20 -24.80 -4.91
C THR A 257 20.35 -25.67 -4.34
N ALA A 258 21.55 -25.46 -4.83
CA ALA A 258 22.75 -26.15 -4.36
C ALA A 258 23.11 -25.76 -2.92
N GLU A 259 22.97 -24.48 -2.58
CA GLU A 259 23.15 -23.98 -1.21
C GLU A 259 22.11 -24.58 -0.27
N GLY A 260 20.87 -24.71 -0.73
CA GLY A 260 19.80 -25.36 0.02
C GLY A 260 20.10 -26.83 0.28
N LEU A 261 20.59 -27.54 -0.74
CA LEU A 261 21.00 -28.95 -0.57
C LEU A 261 22.16 -29.10 0.44
N LYS A 262 23.16 -28.20 0.34
CA LYS A 262 24.24 -28.15 1.33
C LYS A 262 23.72 -27.92 2.74
N ALA A 263 22.84 -26.95 2.92
CA ALA A 263 22.26 -26.62 4.23
C ALA A 263 21.47 -27.80 4.82
N VAL A 264 20.66 -28.49 4.00
CA VAL A 264 19.92 -29.68 4.44
C VAL A 264 20.84 -30.86 4.73
N ALA A 265 21.95 -31.03 3.96
CA ALA A 265 22.97 -32.03 4.24
C ALA A 265 23.64 -31.76 5.60
N ASP A 266 23.96 -30.51 5.90
CA ASP A 266 24.53 -30.12 7.20
C ASP A 266 23.55 -30.41 8.35
N ILE A 267 22.21 -30.14 8.16
CA ILE A 267 21.17 -30.51 9.12
C ILE A 267 21.15 -32.03 9.37
N ALA A 268 21.17 -32.82 8.29
CA ALA A 268 21.18 -34.28 8.38
C ALA A 268 22.44 -34.77 9.16
N ASN A 269 23.60 -34.29 8.77
CA ASN A 269 24.89 -34.71 9.36
C ASN A 269 25.05 -34.27 10.84
N ASN A 270 24.31 -33.23 11.26
CA ASN A 270 24.29 -32.76 12.66
C ASN A 270 23.30 -33.52 13.55
N GLY A 271 22.83 -34.69 13.15
CA GLY A 271 22.06 -35.60 13.99
C GLY A 271 20.65 -35.93 13.52
N ASN A 272 20.24 -35.43 12.36
CA ASN A 272 18.91 -35.67 11.77
C ASN A 272 18.95 -36.60 10.55
N LEU A 273 19.66 -37.70 10.63
CA LEU A 273 19.91 -38.63 9.52
C LEU A 273 18.67 -39.34 8.96
N GLY A 274 17.50 -39.18 9.62
CA GLY A 274 16.21 -39.74 9.20
C GLY A 274 15.30 -38.77 8.45
N ILE A 275 15.78 -37.59 8.10
CA ILE A 275 14.98 -36.63 7.32
C ILE A 275 14.79 -37.09 5.88
N ASN A 276 13.69 -36.68 5.26
CA ASN A 276 13.43 -36.96 3.85
C ASN A 276 13.79 -35.73 3.00
N ILE A 277 14.45 -35.95 1.86
CA ILE A 277 14.95 -34.85 1.01
C ILE A 277 14.40 -35.05 -0.39
N THR A 278 13.60 -34.10 -0.88
CA THR A 278 13.05 -34.07 -2.23
C THR A 278 13.72 -32.94 -3.01
N LEU A 279 14.34 -33.27 -4.15
CA LEU A 279 14.86 -32.29 -5.10
C LEU A 279 13.79 -31.94 -6.11
N THR A 280 13.52 -30.67 -6.34
CA THR A 280 12.51 -30.18 -7.30
C THR A 280 13.10 -29.63 -8.59
N ALA A 281 14.45 -29.61 -8.69
CA ALA A 281 15.21 -29.19 -9.86
C ALA A 281 16.48 -30.00 -9.98
N ASP A 282 17.12 -29.97 -11.15
CA ASP A 282 18.49 -30.45 -11.33
C ASP A 282 19.43 -29.49 -10.58
N ILE A 283 20.20 -30.03 -9.64
CA ILE A 283 21.09 -29.24 -8.78
C ILE A 283 22.54 -29.48 -9.20
N ASP A 284 23.18 -28.40 -9.69
CA ASP A 284 24.62 -28.41 -9.98
C ASP A 284 25.42 -28.00 -8.73
N LEU A 285 26.19 -28.91 -8.18
CA LEU A 285 27.04 -28.68 -7.01
C LEU A 285 28.43 -28.10 -7.35
N LYS A 286 28.63 -27.73 -8.61
CA LYS A 286 29.90 -27.14 -9.04
C LYS A 286 30.18 -25.83 -8.30
N GLY A 287 31.31 -25.81 -7.57
CA GLY A 287 31.72 -24.64 -6.76
C GLY A 287 31.15 -24.63 -5.33
N ILE A 288 30.33 -25.62 -4.97
CA ILE A 288 29.86 -25.82 -3.60
C ILE A 288 30.85 -26.74 -2.85
N ASP A 289 31.20 -26.31 -1.65
CA ASP A 289 31.95 -27.17 -0.72
C ASP A 289 31.00 -28.20 -0.12
N TRP A 290 30.89 -29.36 -0.80
CA TRP A 290 29.93 -30.40 -0.53
C TRP A 290 30.44 -31.46 0.44
N THR A 291 29.69 -31.66 1.52
CA THR A 291 29.88 -32.80 2.43
C THR A 291 28.77 -33.82 2.20
N PRO A 292 29.06 -35.07 1.81
CA PRO A 292 28.04 -36.09 1.64
C PRO A 292 27.19 -36.31 2.89
N ILE A 293 25.90 -36.64 2.70
CA ILE A 293 25.02 -37.01 3.80
C ILE A 293 25.40 -38.44 4.27
N GLY A 294 25.55 -38.63 5.60
CA GLY A 294 25.99 -39.87 6.15
C GLY A 294 27.52 -40.03 6.04
N ILE A 295 28.24 -39.24 6.76
CA ILE A 295 29.70 -39.02 6.64
C ILE A 295 30.58 -40.21 7.01
N ASP A 296 30.07 -41.19 7.78
CA ASP A 296 30.78 -42.39 8.17
C ASP A 296 29.84 -43.56 8.49
N TYR A 297 30.42 -44.71 8.81
CA TYR A 297 29.67 -45.95 9.11
C TYR A 297 28.68 -45.79 10.30
N ASN A 298 28.98 -44.93 11.26
CA ASN A 298 28.16 -44.71 12.44
C ASN A 298 27.08 -43.61 12.20
N HIS A 299 27.19 -42.87 11.10
CA HIS A 299 26.32 -41.77 10.73
C HIS A 299 25.70 -42.03 9.35
N GLN A 300 24.96 -43.15 9.23
CA GLN A 300 24.29 -43.53 7.99
C GLN A 300 22.99 -42.78 7.79
N TYR A 301 22.78 -42.20 6.60
CA TYR A 301 21.53 -41.61 6.22
C TYR A 301 20.45 -42.70 6.09
N THR A 302 19.29 -42.48 6.75
CA THR A 302 18.18 -43.45 6.78
C THR A 302 16.88 -42.84 6.22
N GLY A 303 16.91 -41.59 5.77
CA GLY A 303 15.80 -40.92 5.09
C GLY A 303 15.67 -41.35 3.63
N THR A 304 14.70 -40.72 2.92
CA THR A 304 14.39 -40.94 1.51
C THR A 304 14.58 -39.67 0.70
#